data_5170726c8b0fd8dd75672f781a0f4025
#
_entry.id   5170726c8b0fd8dd75672f781a0f4025
#
_cell.length_a   1.000
_cell.length_b   1.000
_cell.length_c   1.000
_cell.angle_alpha   90.00
_cell.angle_beta   90.00
_cell.angle_gamma   90.00
#
_symmetry.space_group_name_H-M   'P 1'
#
loop_
_entity.id
_entity.type
_entity.pdbx_description
1 polymer ?
#
loop_
_entity_poly.entity_id
_entity_poly.type
_entity_poly.pdbx_seq_one_letter_code
_entity_poly.pdbx_strand_id
1 'polypeptide(L)'
;LVLFRQVISELESKGGDLRDLKSYADAVSGAQISVNDDAGLWSKYSSWIYSKEGGVKLGIQLLKFFAIMMIFWALAAFVRRVVRRAAEKSNRFSELLEQFMIKISFRAIMLVGLLVGLGTVGINVAALLTVIGGASFILAFALQDTLSNFAAGVMLLIYRPFDVGNTVEVGGVSGKIGQVSLVSTTIKTFDNKVVLVPNKNVWGQIITNSSASKERRGDMIFG
;
A
#
# COMPACT_ATOMS: atom_id res chain seq x y z
N LEU A 1 47.04 -14.43 -28.40
CA LEU A 1 46.59 -13.96 -29.75
C LEU A 1 47.72 -13.80 -30.74
N VAL A 2 48.87 -13.23 -30.36
CA VAL A 2 50.07 -13.08 -31.27
C VAL A 2 50.59 -14.46 -31.70
N LEU A 3 50.77 -15.40 -30.79
CA LEU A 3 51.15 -16.77 -31.06
C LEU A 3 50.15 -17.51 -31.96
N PHE A 4 48.84 -17.28 -31.74
CA PHE A 4 47.80 -17.93 -32.53
C PHE A 4 47.78 -17.38 -33.98
N ARG A 5 48.02 -16.09 -34.20
CA ARG A 5 48.18 -15.52 -35.56
C ARG A 5 49.43 -16.01 -36.25
N GLN A 6 50.54 -16.17 -35.55
CA GLN A 6 51.75 -16.79 -36.09
C GLN A 6 51.51 -18.24 -36.53
N VAL A 7 50.83 -19.05 -35.76
CA VAL A 7 50.49 -20.43 -36.12
C VAL A 7 49.56 -20.50 -37.33
N ILE A 8 48.56 -19.59 -37.43
CA ILE A 8 47.68 -19.48 -38.60
C ILE A 8 48.47 -19.12 -39.85
N SER A 9 49.40 -18.14 -39.80
CA SER A 9 50.21 -17.75 -40.93
C SER A 9 51.17 -18.88 -41.40
N GLU A 10 51.69 -19.67 -40.50
CA GLU A 10 52.56 -20.80 -40.79
C GLU A 10 51.79 -22.01 -41.38
N LEU A 11 50.59 -22.27 -40.92
CA LEU A 11 49.70 -23.30 -41.48
C LEU A 11 49.16 -22.91 -42.86
N GLU A 12 48.93 -21.61 -43.13
CA GLU A 12 48.50 -21.08 -44.41
C GLU A 12 49.61 -21.27 -45.48
N SER A 13 50.86 -21.08 -45.07
CA SER A 13 52.01 -21.30 -45.94
C SER A 13 52.18 -22.79 -46.34
N LYS A 14 51.57 -23.73 -45.59
CA LYS A 14 51.56 -25.18 -45.83
C LYS A 14 50.30 -25.69 -46.54
N GLY A 15 49.39 -24.79 -47.01
CA GLY A 15 48.27 -25.14 -47.87
C GLY A 15 47.01 -25.64 -47.14
N GLY A 16 46.85 -25.42 -45.85
CA GLY A 16 45.65 -25.78 -45.11
C GLY A 16 44.48 -24.82 -45.37
N ASP A 17 43.23 -25.32 -45.44
CA ASP A 17 42.04 -24.45 -45.46
C ASP A 17 41.76 -23.98 -44.02
N LEU A 18 42.00 -22.71 -43.79
CA LEU A 18 41.94 -22.09 -42.45
C LEU A 18 40.84 -21.03 -42.34
N ARG A 19 39.83 -21.06 -43.24
CA ARG A 19 38.75 -20.08 -43.25
C ARG A 19 38.02 -19.95 -41.94
N ASP A 20 37.69 -21.10 -41.32
CA ASP A 20 36.98 -21.13 -40.05
C ASP A 20 37.84 -20.62 -38.87
N LEU A 21 39.13 -20.94 -38.87
CA LEU A 21 40.09 -20.48 -37.87
C LEU A 21 40.37 -18.98 -37.96
N LYS A 22 40.40 -18.43 -39.19
CA LYS A 22 40.54 -16.99 -39.43
C LYS A 22 39.29 -16.25 -38.94
N SER A 23 38.09 -16.70 -39.29
CA SER A 23 36.84 -16.13 -38.81
C SER A 23 36.72 -16.15 -37.30
N TYR A 24 37.17 -17.25 -36.66
CA TYR A 24 37.23 -17.34 -35.21
C TYR A 24 38.26 -16.37 -34.59
N ALA A 25 39.47 -16.28 -35.20
CA ALA A 25 40.48 -15.33 -34.72
C ALA A 25 40.03 -13.87 -34.84
N ASP A 26 39.33 -13.54 -35.91
CA ASP A 26 38.80 -12.20 -36.14
C ASP A 26 37.61 -11.89 -35.19
N ALA A 27 36.75 -12.88 -34.92
CA ALA A 27 35.68 -12.75 -33.93
C ALA A 27 36.22 -12.53 -32.49
N VAL A 28 37.25 -13.32 -32.10
CA VAL A 28 37.89 -13.18 -30.78
C VAL A 28 38.74 -11.89 -30.69
N SER A 29 39.41 -11.46 -31.80
CA SER A 29 40.18 -10.22 -31.80
C SER A 29 39.30 -8.99 -31.84
N GLY A 30 38.11 -9.07 -32.45
CA GLY A 30 37.10 -8.05 -32.39
C GLY A 30 36.45 -7.90 -31.00
N ALA A 31 36.54 -8.94 -30.16
CA ALA A 31 36.10 -8.90 -28.77
C ALA A 31 37.14 -8.29 -27.81
N GLN A 32 38.41 -8.04 -28.26
CA GLN A 32 39.33 -7.23 -27.45
C GLN A 32 38.88 -5.77 -27.51
N ILE A 33 38.19 -5.34 -26.49
CA ILE A 33 37.91 -3.94 -26.20
C ILE A 33 39.26 -3.27 -25.94
N SER A 34 39.77 -2.54 -26.93
CA SER A 34 40.91 -1.66 -26.71
C SER A 34 40.41 -0.53 -25.82
N VAL A 35 40.79 -0.57 -24.55
CA VAL A 35 40.42 0.42 -23.51
C VAL A 35 40.93 1.82 -23.87
N ASN A 36 41.75 1.95 -24.91
CA ASN A 36 42.34 3.21 -25.34
C ASN A 36 41.65 3.93 -26.54
N ASP A 37 40.50 3.39 -27.01
CA ASP A 37 39.76 4.06 -28.09
C ASP A 37 38.51 4.76 -27.50
N ASP A 38 38.72 5.93 -26.88
CA ASP A 38 37.62 6.78 -26.39
C ASP A 38 36.62 7.13 -27.51
N ALA A 39 37.10 7.28 -28.76
CA ALA A 39 36.24 7.49 -29.92
C ALA A 39 35.37 6.26 -30.26
N GLY A 40 35.89 5.05 -30.06
CA GLY A 40 35.16 3.79 -30.30
C GLY A 40 34.09 3.52 -29.23
N LEU A 41 34.37 3.87 -28.01
CA LEU A 41 33.38 3.78 -26.93
C LEU A 41 32.23 4.76 -27.13
N TRP A 42 32.55 6.01 -27.48
CA TRP A 42 31.53 7.05 -27.70
C TRP A 42 30.60 6.71 -28.89
N SER A 43 31.13 6.16 -29.97
CA SER A 43 30.32 5.73 -31.12
C SER A 43 29.42 4.54 -30.78
N LYS A 44 29.88 3.62 -29.95
CA LYS A 44 29.05 2.47 -29.42
C LYS A 44 27.97 2.96 -28.48
N TYR A 45 28.29 3.88 -27.56
CA TYR A 45 27.29 4.47 -26.66
C TYR A 45 26.25 5.28 -27.43
N SER A 46 26.66 6.10 -28.39
CA SER A 46 25.73 6.89 -29.20
C SER A 46 24.82 5.99 -30.05
N SER A 47 25.36 4.96 -30.71
CA SER A 47 24.56 4.01 -31.50
C SER A 47 23.57 3.21 -30.64
N TRP A 48 23.95 2.87 -29.41
CA TRP A 48 23.05 2.20 -28.46
C TRP A 48 21.94 3.14 -27.96
N ILE A 49 22.27 4.41 -27.67
CA ILE A 49 21.28 5.42 -27.23
C ILE A 49 20.21 5.64 -28.29
N TYR A 50 20.60 5.68 -29.60
CA TYR A 50 19.67 5.89 -30.71
C TYR A 50 19.04 4.59 -31.24
N SER A 51 19.43 3.42 -30.73
CA SER A 51 18.84 2.14 -31.14
C SER A 51 17.41 1.99 -30.60
N LYS A 52 16.49 1.49 -31.44
CA LYS A 52 15.08 1.24 -31.08
C LYS A 52 14.94 0.21 -29.95
N GLU A 53 15.90 -0.69 -29.79
CA GLU A 53 15.90 -1.74 -28.76
C GLU A 53 16.66 -1.36 -27.48
N GLY A 54 17.51 -0.32 -27.54
CA GLY A 54 18.31 0.16 -26.43
C GLY A 54 17.75 1.46 -25.80
N GLY A 55 18.41 2.58 -26.11
CA GLY A 55 18.15 3.86 -25.46
C GLY A 55 16.75 4.42 -25.70
N VAL A 56 16.18 4.26 -26.90
CA VAL A 56 14.81 4.74 -27.21
C VAL A 56 13.78 3.99 -26.37
N LYS A 57 13.89 2.64 -26.26
CA LYS A 57 13.02 1.83 -25.43
C LYS A 57 13.11 2.23 -23.96
N LEU A 58 14.33 2.39 -23.47
CA LEU A 58 14.59 2.82 -22.09
C LEU A 58 14.06 4.23 -21.84
N GLY A 59 14.21 5.16 -22.78
CA GLY A 59 13.64 6.51 -22.70
C GLY A 59 12.11 6.49 -22.60
N ILE A 60 11.44 5.67 -23.42
CA ILE A 60 9.99 5.52 -23.37
C ILE A 60 9.54 4.88 -22.03
N GLN A 61 10.27 3.88 -21.52
CA GLN A 61 9.96 3.27 -20.22
C GLN A 61 10.12 4.27 -19.09
N LEU A 62 11.18 5.05 -19.05
CA LEU A 62 11.39 6.13 -18.08
C LEU A 62 10.30 7.20 -18.19
N LEU A 63 9.94 7.61 -19.40
CA LEU A 63 8.85 8.56 -19.60
C LEU A 63 7.52 8.02 -19.05
N LYS A 64 7.19 6.76 -19.30
CA LYS A 64 6.01 6.10 -18.72
C LYS A 64 6.08 6.08 -17.20
N PHE A 65 7.24 5.73 -16.63
CA PHE A 65 7.44 5.73 -15.19
C PHE A 65 7.17 7.09 -14.56
N PHE A 66 7.79 8.15 -15.11
CA PHE A 66 7.59 9.50 -14.60
C PHE A 66 6.15 10.00 -14.81
N ALA A 67 5.51 9.64 -15.93
CA ALA A 67 4.10 9.97 -16.16
C ALA A 67 3.19 9.31 -15.10
N ILE A 68 3.41 8.04 -14.79
CA ILE A 68 2.68 7.34 -13.73
C ILE A 68 2.95 7.97 -12.37
N MET A 69 4.21 8.22 -12.03
CA MET A 69 4.56 8.90 -10.78
C MET A 69 3.88 10.27 -10.64
N MET A 70 3.79 11.03 -11.72
CA MET A 70 3.11 12.32 -11.76
C MET A 70 1.59 12.16 -11.55
N ILE A 71 0.97 11.14 -12.15
CA ILE A 71 -0.46 10.83 -11.93
C ILE A 71 -0.71 10.48 -10.46
N PHE A 72 0.09 9.61 -9.87
CA PHE A 72 -0.05 9.22 -8.47
C PHE A 72 0.27 10.38 -7.52
N TRP A 73 1.23 11.24 -7.87
CA TRP A 73 1.50 12.45 -7.12
C TRP A 73 0.31 13.43 -7.17
N ALA A 74 -0.31 13.63 -8.34
CA ALA A 74 -1.51 14.45 -8.48
C ALA A 74 -2.68 13.87 -7.68
N LEU A 75 -2.87 12.54 -7.71
CA LEU A 75 -3.86 11.83 -6.90
C LEU A 75 -3.59 12.03 -5.40
N ALA A 76 -2.35 11.88 -4.96
CA ALA A 76 -1.95 12.10 -3.57
C ALA A 76 -2.19 13.55 -3.14
N ALA A 77 -1.88 14.53 -4.02
CA ALA A 77 -2.16 15.94 -3.79
C ALA A 77 -3.66 16.23 -3.72
N PHE A 78 -4.47 15.56 -4.54
CA PHE A 78 -5.94 15.66 -4.48
C PHE A 78 -6.48 15.13 -3.15
N VAL A 79 -6.09 13.91 -2.76
CA VAL A 79 -6.49 13.31 -1.47
C VAL A 79 -6.06 14.18 -0.30
N ARG A 80 -4.84 14.72 -0.33
CA ARG A 80 -4.37 15.68 0.69
C ARG A 80 -5.29 16.89 0.80
N ARG A 81 -5.77 17.46 -0.32
CA ARG A 81 -6.71 18.60 -0.30
C ARG A 81 -8.06 18.22 0.29
N VAL A 82 -8.56 17.02 -0.05
CA VAL A 82 -9.84 16.50 0.48
C VAL A 82 -9.75 16.31 1.99
N VAL A 83 -8.68 15.63 2.48
CA VAL A 83 -8.46 15.41 3.91
C VAL A 83 -8.36 16.73 4.67
N ARG A 84 -7.57 17.68 4.16
CA ARG A 84 -7.43 19.01 4.78
C ARG A 84 -8.78 19.74 4.87
N ARG A 85 -9.56 19.79 3.78
CA ARG A 85 -10.88 20.43 3.77
C ARG A 85 -11.87 19.77 4.74
N ALA A 86 -11.83 18.44 4.85
CA ALA A 86 -12.66 17.71 5.80
C ALA A 86 -12.26 18.00 7.25
N ALA A 87 -10.97 18.10 7.53
CA ALA A 87 -10.45 18.46 8.85
C ALA A 87 -10.80 19.89 9.25
N GLU A 88 -10.60 20.86 8.35
CA GLU A 88 -10.94 22.28 8.58
C GLU A 88 -12.43 22.49 8.85
N LYS A 89 -13.31 21.69 8.24
CA LYS A 89 -14.77 21.76 8.46
C LYS A 89 -15.21 21.14 9.79
N SER A 90 -14.37 20.31 10.39
CA SER A 90 -14.68 19.59 11.62
C SER A 90 -13.76 20.06 12.76
N ASN A 91 -14.25 20.88 13.67
CA ASN A 91 -13.52 21.32 14.88
C ASN A 91 -13.13 20.19 15.85
N ARG A 92 -13.31 18.93 15.47
CA ARG A 92 -13.07 17.75 16.32
C ARG A 92 -11.74 17.04 16.01
N PHE A 93 -11.07 17.39 14.91
CA PHE A 93 -9.79 16.79 14.58
C PHE A 93 -8.65 17.57 15.24
N SER A 94 -7.76 16.85 15.95
CA SER A 94 -6.51 17.46 16.41
C SER A 94 -5.58 17.67 15.21
N GLU A 95 -4.78 18.73 15.24
CA GLU A 95 -3.76 19.00 14.21
C GLU A 95 -2.84 17.82 13.97
N LEU A 96 -2.51 17.06 15.03
CA LEU A 96 -1.68 15.86 14.94
C LEU A 96 -2.34 14.76 14.12
N LEU A 97 -3.66 14.56 14.30
CA LEU A 97 -4.41 13.55 13.54
C LEU A 97 -4.51 13.95 12.06
N GLU A 98 -4.76 15.22 11.77
CA GLU A 98 -4.78 15.75 10.40
C GLU A 98 -3.44 15.51 9.70
N GLN A 99 -2.33 15.92 10.34
CA GLN A 99 -0.99 15.73 9.78
C GLN A 99 -0.66 14.25 9.58
N PHE A 100 -1.05 13.38 10.50
CA PHE A 100 -0.86 11.93 10.40
C PHE A 100 -1.63 11.37 9.19
N MET A 101 -2.92 11.69 9.06
CA MET A 101 -3.77 11.25 7.95
C MET A 101 -3.19 11.70 6.59
N ILE A 102 -2.79 12.97 6.49
CA ILE A 102 -2.18 13.51 5.27
C ILE A 102 -0.89 12.76 4.92
N LYS A 103 0.01 12.58 5.90
CA LYS A 103 1.31 11.93 5.65
C LYS A 103 1.15 10.46 5.27
N ILE A 104 0.28 9.71 5.97
CA ILE A 104 0.10 8.28 5.71
C ILE A 104 -0.57 8.05 4.35
N SER A 105 -1.62 8.83 4.03
CA SER A 105 -2.32 8.74 2.74
C SER A 105 -1.37 9.05 1.58
N PHE A 106 -0.56 10.11 1.70
CA PHE A 106 0.42 10.47 0.68
C PHE A 106 1.44 9.34 0.45
N ARG A 107 2.01 8.80 1.53
CA ARG A 107 3.00 7.71 1.44
C ARG A 107 2.41 6.44 0.85
N ALA A 108 1.19 6.07 1.26
CA ALA A 108 0.50 4.89 0.75
C ALA A 108 0.23 5.01 -0.76
N ILE A 109 -0.29 6.16 -1.23
CA ILE A 109 -0.56 6.41 -2.64
C ILE A 109 0.75 6.40 -3.46
N MET A 110 1.81 7.04 -2.96
CA MET A 110 3.11 7.05 -3.63
C MET A 110 3.76 5.67 -3.69
N LEU A 111 3.59 4.83 -2.65
CA LEU A 111 4.06 3.45 -2.65
C LEU A 111 3.38 2.64 -3.75
N VAL A 112 2.06 2.75 -3.89
CA VAL A 112 1.31 2.09 -4.97
C VAL A 112 1.78 2.62 -6.33
N GLY A 113 1.94 3.94 -6.48
CA GLY A 113 2.46 4.56 -7.70
C GLY A 113 3.85 4.04 -8.08
N LEU A 114 4.73 3.88 -7.08
CA LEU A 114 6.06 3.32 -7.29
C LEU A 114 6.01 1.87 -7.80
N LEU A 115 5.17 1.02 -7.20
CA LEU A 115 5.02 -0.37 -7.62
C LEU A 115 4.48 -0.48 -9.05
N VAL A 116 3.45 0.30 -9.38
CA VAL A 116 2.88 0.36 -10.74
C VAL A 116 3.92 0.90 -11.72
N GLY A 117 4.63 1.97 -11.36
CA GLY A 117 5.69 2.55 -12.19
C GLY A 117 6.83 1.58 -12.47
N LEU A 118 7.33 0.88 -11.46
CA LEU A 118 8.37 -0.15 -11.61
C LEU A 118 7.91 -1.30 -12.53
N GLY A 119 6.66 -1.75 -12.38
CA GLY A 119 6.09 -2.77 -13.26
C GLY A 119 6.06 -2.35 -14.74
N THR A 120 5.79 -1.08 -15.05
CA THR A 120 5.77 -0.58 -16.44
C THR A 120 7.16 -0.46 -17.07
N VAL A 121 8.20 -0.32 -16.26
CA VAL A 121 9.60 -0.37 -16.71
C VAL A 121 10.08 -1.81 -16.96
N GLY A 122 9.27 -2.80 -16.56
CA GLY A 122 9.61 -4.22 -16.72
C GLY A 122 10.31 -4.83 -15.51
N ILE A 123 10.34 -4.12 -14.38
CA ILE A 123 10.87 -4.66 -13.12
C ILE A 123 9.82 -5.60 -12.51
N ASN A 124 10.26 -6.81 -12.17
CA ASN A 124 9.38 -7.76 -11.49
C ASN A 124 9.13 -7.34 -10.03
N VAL A 125 7.93 -6.83 -9.78
CA VAL A 125 7.51 -6.37 -8.45
C VAL A 125 6.92 -7.48 -7.57
N ALA A 126 6.84 -8.73 -8.06
CA ALA A 126 6.20 -9.84 -7.33
C ALA A 126 6.81 -10.06 -5.94
N ALA A 127 8.14 -10.01 -5.81
CA ALA A 127 8.82 -10.15 -4.53
C ALA A 127 8.43 -9.02 -3.55
N LEU A 128 8.34 -7.77 -4.04
CA LEU A 128 7.91 -6.63 -3.22
C LEU A 128 6.45 -6.79 -2.78
N LEU A 129 5.57 -7.23 -3.69
CA LEU A 129 4.16 -7.49 -3.37
C LEU A 129 4.03 -8.60 -2.33
N THR A 130 4.85 -9.65 -2.39
CA THR A 130 4.86 -10.72 -1.37
C THR A 130 5.24 -10.17 0.01
N VAL A 131 6.28 -9.35 0.10
CA VAL A 131 6.69 -8.72 1.37
C VAL A 131 5.60 -7.79 1.90
N ILE A 132 5.02 -6.95 1.03
CA ILE A 132 3.94 -6.04 1.40
C ILE A 132 2.70 -6.82 1.85
N GLY A 133 2.37 -7.92 1.15
CA GLY A 133 1.27 -8.81 1.53
C GLY A 133 1.46 -9.42 2.92
N GLY A 134 2.65 -9.93 3.21
CA GLY A 134 3.02 -10.45 4.52
C GLY A 134 2.93 -9.38 5.62
N ALA A 135 3.47 -8.19 5.37
CA ALA A 135 3.38 -7.07 6.30
C ALA A 135 1.93 -6.61 6.52
N SER A 136 1.11 -6.59 5.46
CA SER A 136 -0.32 -6.24 5.54
C SER A 136 -1.11 -7.24 6.37
N PHE A 137 -0.77 -8.53 6.29
CA PHE A 137 -1.38 -9.58 7.09
C PHE A 137 -1.10 -9.38 8.59
N ILE A 138 0.16 -9.10 8.96
CA ILE A 138 0.53 -8.79 10.34
C ILE A 138 -0.21 -7.54 10.83
N LEU A 139 -0.29 -6.50 10.01
CA LEU A 139 -1.00 -5.27 10.33
C LEU A 139 -2.51 -5.51 10.53
N ALA A 140 -3.12 -6.38 9.71
CA ALA A 140 -4.53 -6.75 9.85
C ALA A 140 -4.81 -7.39 11.21
N PHE A 141 -3.95 -8.29 11.69
CA PHE A 141 -4.07 -8.85 13.04
C PHE A 141 -3.90 -7.79 14.13
N ALA A 142 -2.92 -6.90 13.98
CA ALA A 142 -2.71 -5.82 14.95
C ALA A 142 -3.92 -4.87 15.05
N LEU A 143 -4.67 -4.69 13.96
CA LEU A 143 -5.85 -3.82 13.90
C LEU A 143 -7.18 -4.58 14.09
N GLN A 144 -7.17 -5.89 14.29
CA GLN A 144 -8.36 -6.74 14.35
C GLN A 144 -9.40 -6.23 15.35
N ASP A 145 -9.00 -5.89 16.57
CA ASP A 145 -9.92 -5.42 17.60
C ASP A 145 -10.54 -4.06 17.27
N THR A 146 -9.76 -3.17 16.68
CA THR A 146 -10.26 -1.86 16.23
C THR A 146 -11.28 -2.01 15.12
N LEU A 147 -11.00 -2.87 14.13
CA LEU A 147 -11.89 -3.17 13.02
C LEU A 147 -13.18 -3.86 13.49
N SER A 148 -13.07 -4.77 14.46
CA SER A 148 -14.22 -5.43 15.08
C SER A 148 -15.14 -4.44 15.80
N ASN A 149 -14.58 -3.49 16.55
CA ASN A 149 -15.36 -2.42 17.18
C ASN A 149 -16.04 -1.53 16.17
N PHE A 150 -15.35 -1.17 15.08
CA PHE A 150 -15.93 -0.39 13.99
C PHE A 150 -17.10 -1.13 13.31
N ALA A 151 -16.92 -2.41 12.96
CA ALA A 151 -17.96 -3.23 12.36
C ALA A 151 -19.19 -3.35 13.28
N ALA A 152 -18.96 -3.63 14.56
CA ALA A 152 -20.03 -3.67 15.58
C ALA A 152 -20.75 -2.32 15.70
N GLY A 153 -20.02 -1.20 15.66
CA GLY A 153 -20.60 0.15 15.67
C GLY A 153 -21.51 0.42 14.47
N VAL A 154 -21.07 0.02 13.28
CA VAL A 154 -21.90 0.11 12.06
C VAL A 154 -23.16 -0.74 12.19
N MET A 155 -23.04 -1.98 12.73
CA MET A 155 -24.21 -2.86 12.99
C MET A 155 -25.19 -2.24 13.98
N LEU A 156 -24.71 -1.65 15.08
CA LEU A 156 -25.56 -0.93 16.03
C LEU A 156 -26.31 0.23 15.40
N LEU A 157 -25.67 0.98 14.50
CA LEU A 157 -26.28 2.10 13.79
C LEU A 157 -27.31 1.66 12.73
N ILE A 158 -27.11 0.51 12.09
CA ILE A 158 -28.03 -0.03 11.07
C ILE A 158 -29.24 -0.69 11.74
N TYR A 159 -29.00 -1.63 12.66
CA TYR A 159 -30.07 -2.45 13.27
C TYR A 159 -30.79 -1.72 14.42
N ARG A 160 -30.17 -0.73 15.04
CA ARG A 160 -30.72 0.10 16.11
C ARG A 160 -31.46 -0.70 17.19
N PRO A 161 -30.82 -1.65 17.88
CA PRO A 161 -31.46 -2.40 18.96
C PRO A 161 -31.87 -1.48 20.12
N PHE A 162 -31.31 -0.30 20.21
CA PHE A 162 -31.65 0.78 21.12
C PHE A 162 -31.31 2.14 20.49
N ASP A 163 -31.93 3.18 21.02
CA ASP A 163 -31.65 4.58 20.68
C ASP A 163 -31.02 5.33 21.85
N VAL A 164 -30.45 6.52 21.56
CA VAL A 164 -29.94 7.43 22.58
C VAL A 164 -31.07 7.79 23.56
N GLY A 165 -30.79 7.70 24.86
CA GLY A 165 -31.77 7.92 25.93
C GLY A 165 -32.49 6.66 26.39
N ASN A 166 -32.43 5.54 25.64
CA ASN A 166 -32.98 4.27 26.09
C ASN A 166 -32.24 3.76 27.34
N THR A 167 -32.98 3.10 28.23
CA THR A 167 -32.41 2.34 29.35
C THR A 167 -32.14 0.92 28.90
N VAL A 168 -30.87 0.54 28.96
CA VAL A 168 -30.42 -0.77 28.52
C VAL A 168 -29.53 -1.41 29.56
N GLU A 169 -29.47 -2.75 29.47
CA GLU A 169 -28.45 -3.55 30.15
C GLU A 169 -27.66 -4.31 29.08
N VAL A 170 -26.36 -4.07 29.05
CA VAL A 170 -25.46 -4.68 28.08
C VAL A 170 -24.04 -4.73 28.63
N GLY A 171 -23.35 -5.86 28.42
CA GLY A 171 -21.98 -6.04 28.92
C GLY A 171 -21.82 -5.95 30.43
N GLY A 172 -22.88 -6.30 31.19
CA GLY A 172 -22.89 -6.15 32.65
C GLY A 172 -23.06 -4.71 33.15
N VAL A 173 -23.38 -3.78 32.26
CA VAL A 173 -23.60 -2.37 32.59
C VAL A 173 -25.07 -2.03 32.34
N SER A 174 -25.75 -1.54 33.36
CA SER A 174 -27.13 -1.03 33.26
C SER A 174 -27.14 0.49 33.32
N GLY A 175 -27.86 1.14 32.41
CA GLY A 175 -27.95 2.59 32.38
C GLY A 175 -28.62 3.15 31.13
N LYS A 176 -28.60 4.48 30.97
CA LYS A 176 -29.11 5.17 29.78
C LYS A 176 -28.03 5.33 28.73
N ILE A 177 -28.37 5.03 27.48
CA ILE A 177 -27.49 5.31 26.34
C ILE A 177 -27.30 6.81 26.19
N GLY A 178 -26.06 7.28 26.32
CA GLY A 178 -25.69 8.68 26.13
C GLY A 178 -25.35 8.98 24.70
N GLN A 179 -24.44 8.17 24.10
CA GLN A 179 -23.99 8.35 22.72
C GLN A 179 -23.48 7.03 22.16
N VAL A 180 -23.74 6.80 20.88
CA VAL A 180 -23.14 5.71 20.09
C VAL A 180 -22.15 6.32 19.09
N SER A 181 -20.89 5.93 19.20
CA SER A 181 -19.85 6.29 18.24
C SER A 181 -19.49 5.11 17.34
N LEU A 182 -18.59 5.27 16.38
CA LEU A 182 -18.15 4.17 15.49
C LEU A 182 -17.39 3.05 16.21
N VAL A 183 -16.79 3.31 17.37
CA VAL A 183 -15.94 2.32 18.06
C VAL A 183 -16.41 2.02 19.50
N SER A 184 -17.23 2.87 20.08
CA SER A 184 -17.69 2.74 21.47
C SER A 184 -19.09 3.31 21.67
N THR A 185 -19.80 2.76 22.66
CA THR A 185 -21.09 3.25 23.15
C THR A 185 -20.90 3.79 24.57
N THR A 186 -21.39 5.00 24.81
CA THR A 186 -21.35 5.62 26.13
C THR A 186 -22.65 5.34 26.86
N ILE A 187 -22.56 4.78 28.07
CA ILE A 187 -23.68 4.47 28.94
C ILE A 187 -23.54 5.32 30.22
N LYS A 188 -24.59 6.00 30.59
CA LYS A 188 -24.69 6.71 31.85
C LYS A 188 -25.46 5.85 32.84
N THR A 189 -24.77 5.35 33.86
CA THR A 189 -25.35 4.50 34.91
C THR A 189 -26.29 5.28 35.84
N PHE A 190 -27.11 4.60 36.60
CA PHE A 190 -28.05 5.22 37.52
C PHE A 190 -27.38 5.91 38.71
N ASP A 191 -26.13 5.53 39.03
CA ASP A 191 -25.28 6.22 40.01
C ASP A 191 -24.46 7.36 39.38
N ASN A 192 -24.90 7.84 38.20
CA ASN A 192 -24.33 8.98 37.47
C ASN A 192 -22.90 8.81 36.95
N LYS A 193 -22.40 7.60 36.86
CA LYS A 193 -21.11 7.30 36.21
C LYS A 193 -21.26 7.24 34.69
N VAL A 194 -20.21 7.64 33.99
CA VAL A 194 -20.13 7.49 32.53
C VAL A 194 -19.23 6.29 32.21
N VAL A 195 -19.82 5.28 31.62
CA VAL A 195 -19.11 4.06 31.22
C VAL A 195 -18.98 4.03 29.71
N LEU A 196 -17.76 3.84 29.22
CA LEU A 196 -17.46 3.69 27.81
C LEU A 196 -17.30 2.20 27.49
N VAL A 197 -18.23 1.65 26.72
CA VAL A 197 -18.23 0.23 26.36
C VAL A 197 -17.79 0.10 24.88
N PRO A 198 -16.74 -0.67 24.56
CA PRO A 198 -16.37 -0.97 23.18
C PRO A 198 -17.53 -1.62 22.42
N ASN A 199 -17.81 -1.19 21.19
CA ASN A 199 -19.00 -1.65 20.46
C ASN A 199 -19.00 -3.19 20.22
N LYS A 200 -17.83 -3.80 20.07
CA LYS A 200 -17.67 -5.26 20.00
C LYS A 200 -18.32 -5.96 21.20
N ASN A 201 -18.17 -5.39 22.40
CA ASN A 201 -18.74 -5.95 23.63
C ASN A 201 -20.25 -5.65 23.75
N VAL A 202 -20.73 -4.60 23.13
CA VAL A 202 -22.16 -4.29 23.06
C VAL A 202 -22.87 -5.23 22.10
N TRP A 203 -22.40 -5.34 20.86
CA TRP A 203 -23.01 -6.14 19.81
C TRP A 203 -22.87 -7.65 20.04
N GLY A 204 -21.76 -8.08 20.63
CA GLY A 204 -21.45 -9.48 20.88
C GLY A 204 -22.12 -10.09 22.12
N GLN A 205 -22.92 -9.33 22.84
CA GLN A 205 -23.58 -9.78 24.06
C GLN A 205 -25.11 -9.60 24.00
N ILE A 206 -25.80 -10.14 24.99
CA ILE A 206 -27.25 -9.98 25.15
C ILE A 206 -27.54 -8.50 25.46
N ILE A 207 -28.43 -7.90 24.69
CA ILE A 207 -28.90 -6.53 24.87
C ILE A 207 -30.31 -6.58 25.42
N THR A 208 -30.49 -6.13 26.65
CA THR A 208 -31.81 -5.98 27.27
C THR A 208 -32.21 -4.52 27.20
N ASN A 209 -33.16 -4.19 26.33
CA ASN A 209 -33.68 -2.81 26.20
C ASN A 209 -34.99 -2.69 27.02
N SER A 210 -34.87 -2.08 28.18
CA SER A 210 -36.02 -1.84 29.09
C SER A 210 -36.95 -0.73 28.62
N SER A 211 -36.55 0.08 27.64
CA SER A 211 -37.34 1.19 27.07
C SER A 211 -38.06 0.82 25.77
N ALA A 212 -37.80 -0.37 25.19
CA ALA A 212 -38.38 -0.76 23.90
C ALA A 212 -39.89 -1.04 23.99
N SER A 213 -40.36 -1.55 25.15
CA SER A 213 -41.80 -1.82 25.39
C SER A 213 -42.45 -0.70 26.17
N LYS A 214 -43.67 -0.33 25.77
CA LYS A 214 -44.50 0.64 26.52
C LYS A 214 -45.05 0.10 27.83
N GLU A 215 -45.16 -1.22 27.92
CA GLU A 215 -45.71 -1.90 29.10
C GLU A 215 -44.61 -2.69 29.80
N ARG A 216 -44.54 -2.61 31.11
CA ARG A 216 -43.59 -3.33 31.95
C ARG A 216 -44.29 -3.94 33.15
N ARG A 217 -43.99 -5.20 33.42
CA ARG A 217 -44.47 -5.87 34.62
C ARG A 217 -43.80 -5.28 35.86
N GLY A 218 -44.59 -4.85 36.80
CA GLY A 218 -44.15 -4.44 38.15
C GLY A 218 -44.68 -5.43 39.16
N ASP A 219 -43.80 -6.15 39.86
CA ASP A 219 -44.21 -7.03 40.97
C ASP A 219 -44.18 -6.22 42.29
N MET A 220 -45.32 -6.04 42.87
CA MET A 220 -45.46 -5.37 44.20
C MET A 220 -45.64 -6.45 45.26
N ILE A 221 -44.79 -6.42 46.25
CA ILE A 221 -44.94 -7.29 47.45
C ILE A 221 -45.63 -6.46 48.50
N PHE A 222 -46.85 -6.84 48.88
CA PHE A 222 -47.58 -6.26 50.01
C PHE A 222 -47.27 -7.09 51.22
N GLY A 223 -46.64 -6.54 52.26
CA GLY A 223 -46.40 -7.15 53.57
C GLY A 223 -47.52 -6.86 54.54
#